data_05be938a6b2dcfb0e64ffcfcac8d4acb
#
_entry.id   05be938a6b2dcfb0e64ffcfcac8d4acb
#
_cell.length_a   1.000
_cell.length_b   1.000
_cell.length_c   1.000
_cell.angle_alpha   90.00
_cell.angle_beta   90.00
_cell.angle_gamma   90.00
#
_symmetry.space_group_name_H-M   'P 1'
#
loop_
_entity.id
_entity.type
_entity.pdbx_description
1 polymer ?
#
loop_
_entity_poly.entity_id
_entity_poly.type
_entity_poly.pdbx_seq_one_letter_code
_entity_poly.pdbx_strand_id
1 'polypeptide(L)'
;MLPVPSRWRHLGVFRQETATTQVEFSLVDTGSEPAAPSGAARPGGRIEEVRDCLRAVVDPELGDTIVDLGMVRDIAVQGDDVIVDVALTIAACPLRAQIERDVVGHVQSLDWVRSVEVRVAAMDADERTAVMARARWKAREDAPDTAVPASTRVLAIASGKGGVGKSSVTVNLAVALAARGFVVGILDADIWGFSVPRLLGMDGDVEARQGKMVPLERRVGSGTLRVLSMGFLADEEQAIMWRGLVLNRAVQQFLQDAHWGDLDYLLIDLPPGTGDIQMGLARLLPRTELLVVTTPPVAAQKVAARAADMAQRGYLRVAGVIENMSDFTCEHGTTYALFGSGGGERLAHGLGVPLVGSIPLHPDLAAAGDAGKPVALEEGSELSGVFAELARVIAEEVAPLVDADGCTARLLERVEAAVAQGESRTG
;
A
#
# COMPACT_ATOMS: atom_id res chain seq x y z
N MET A 1 0.04 -24.80 -21.04
CA MET A 1 0.46 -25.11 -19.65
C MET A 1 1.97 -25.16 -19.64
N LEU A 2 2.65 -24.21 -19.01
CA LEU A 2 4.11 -24.26 -18.85
C LEU A 2 4.39 -25.13 -17.60
N PRO A 3 5.44 -25.95 -17.61
CA PRO A 3 5.76 -26.79 -16.47
C PRO A 3 6.13 -25.93 -15.26
N VAL A 4 5.49 -26.20 -14.13
CA VAL A 4 5.83 -25.62 -12.82
C VAL A 4 7.19 -26.19 -12.42
N PRO A 5 8.19 -25.37 -12.04
CA PRO A 5 9.49 -25.83 -11.57
C PRO A 5 9.35 -26.85 -10.45
N SER A 6 10.24 -27.86 -10.41
CA SER A 6 10.16 -28.99 -9.48
C SER A 6 10.14 -28.56 -8.00
N ARG A 7 10.83 -27.47 -7.65
CA ARG A 7 10.86 -26.87 -6.30
C ARG A 7 9.49 -26.36 -5.81
N TRP A 8 8.57 -25.98 -6.72
CA TRP A 8 7.24 -25.51 -6.35
C TRP A 8 6.23 -26.62 -6.03
N ARG A 9 6.50 -27.85 -6.48
CA ARG A 9 5.58 -28.99 -6.32
C ARG A 9 5.39 -29.39 -4.85
N HIS A 10 6.41 -29.17 -4.03
CA HIS A 10 6.41 -29.55 -2.61
C HIS A 10 5.74 -28.50 -1.70
N LEU A 11 5.63 -27.26 -2.17
CA LEU A 11 5.09 -26.14 -1.39
C LEU A 11 3.56 -26.00 -1.46
N GLY A 12 2.88 -26.76 -2.33
CA GLY A 12 1.43 -26.64 -2.53
C GLY A 12 0.97 -25.31 -3.13
N VAL A 13 1.93 -24.51 -3.63
CA VAL A 13 1.78 -23.11 -4.03
C VAL A 13 0.84 -22.89 -5.23
N PHE A 14 0.49 -23.97 -5.95
CA PHE A 14 -0.46 -23.93 -7.06
C PHE A 14 -1.49 -25.07 -6.96
N ARG A 15 -2.44 -24.96 -6.05
CA ARG A 15 -3.66 -25.77 -6.15
C ARG A 15 -4.52 -25.18 -7.25
N GLN A 16 -4.82 -25.99 -8.27
CA GLN A 16 -5.84 -25.69 -9.26
C GLN A 16 -7.21 -25.86 -8.60
N GLU A 17 -7.87 -24.78 -8.28
CA GLU A 17 -9.31 -24.80 -8.08
C GLU A 17 -9.99 -24.70 -9.43
N THR A 18 -10.41 -25.83 -9.96
CA THR A 18 -11.42 -25.91 -11.00
C THR A 18 -12.79 -25.92 -10.32
N ALA A 19 -13.27 -24.77 -9.92
CA ALA A 19 -14.66 -24.60 -9.52
C ALA A 19 -15.41 -23.95 -10.70
N THR A 20 -16.03 -24.77 -11.51
CA THR A 20 -17.07 -24.33 -12.43
C THR A 20 -18.35 -24.26 -11.62
N THR A 21 -18.66 -23.11 -11.07
CA THR A 21 -19.97 -22.87 -10.44
C THR A 21 -20.93 -22.44 -11.55
N GLN A 22 -21.76 -23.35 -12.01
CA GLN A 22 -22.98 -23.02 -12.72
C GLN A 22 -23.97 -22.41 -11.73
N VAL A 23 -24.28 -21.13 -11.92
CA VAL A 23 -25.37 -20.47 -11.19
C VAL A 23 -26.65 -20.71 -11.98
N GLU A 24 -27.49 -21.63 -11.51
CA GLU A 24 -28.87 -21.75 -11.98
C GLU A 24 -29.70 -20.61 -11.39
N PHE A 25 -30.21 -19.75 -12.27
CA PHE A 25 -31.21 -18.76 -11.90
C PHE A 25 -32.57 -19.44 -11.80
N SER A 26 -33.06 -19.61 -10.58
CA SER A 26 -34.45 -19.96 -10.33
C SER A 26 -35.29 -18.67 -10.23
N LEU A 27 -36.16 -18.47 -11.20
CA LEU A 27 -37.19 -17.43 -11.18
C LEU A 27 -38.25 -17.79 -10.14
N VAL A 28 -38.28 -17.03 -9.05
CA VAL A 28 -39.42 -17.08 -8.11
C VAL A 28 -40.34 -15.90 -8.48
N ASP A 29 -41.49 -16.28 -9.00
CA ASP A 29 -42.61 -15.40 -9.29
C ASP A 29 -43.33 -15.06 -7.97
N THR A 30 -43.24 -13.80 -7.50
CA THR A 30 -44.04 -13.31 -6.38
C THR A 30 -44.93 -12.18 -6.86
N GLY A 31 -46.24 -12.49 -6.89
CA GLY A 31 -47.31 -11.62 -7.33
C GLY A 31 -47.32 -10.27 -6.62
N SER A 32 -47.54 -9.25 -7.42
CA SER A 32 -47.68 -7.87 -7.04
C SER A 32 -49.07 -7.57 -6.48
N GLU A 33 -49.14 -7.15 -5.22
CA GLU A 33 -50.27 -6.36 -4.71
C GLU A 33 -50.05 -4.86 -5.02
N PRO A 34 -51.06 -4.10 -5.42
CA PRO A 34 -50.90 -2.70 -5.73
C PRO A 34 -50.87 -1.86 -4.44
N ALA A 35 -49.79 -1.17 -4.21
CA ALA A 35 -49.67 -0.21 -3.13
C ALA A 35 -50.50 1.05 -3.41
N ALA A 36 -51.19 1.51 -2.37
CA ALA A 36 -52.01 2.75 -2.37
C ALA A 36 -51.14 4.02 -2.52
N PRO A 37 -51.64 5.13 -3.04
CA PRO A 37 -50.85 6.34 -3.24
C PRO A 37 -50.51 7.01 -1.91
N SER A 38 -49.23 7.05 -1.60
CA SER A 38 -48.69 7.68 -0.42
C SER A 38 -48.61 9.19 -0.61
N GLY A 39 -49.09 9.92 0.42
CA GLY A 39 -49.20 11.35 0.48
C GLY A 39 -47.87 12.09 0.35
N ALA A 40 -47.95 13.37 0.03
CA ALA A 40 -46.85 14.30 -0.21
C ALA A 40 -45.72 14.15 0.84
N ALA A 41 -44.58 13.67 0.39
CA ALA A 41 -43.39 13.52 1.21
C ALA A 41 -42.89 14.88 1.69
N ARG A 42 -42.56 15.02 2.96
CA ARG A 42 -41.94 16.22 3.52
C ARG A 42 -40.60 16.48 2.79
N PRO A 43 -40.19 17.77 2.58
CA PRO A 43 -38.95 18.11 1.85
C PRO A 43 -37.70 17.35 2.32
N GLY A 44 -37.59 17.07 3.62
CA GLY A 44 -36.48 16.28 4.18
C GLY A 44 -36.47 14.80 3.76
N GLY A 45 -37.65 14.21 3.46
CA GLY A 45 -37.73 12.82 2.99
C GLY A 45 -37.25 12.65 1.55
N ARG A 46 -37.49 13.64 0.67
CA ARG A 46 -37.04 13.59 -0.71
C ARG A 46 -35.50 13.75 -0.86
N ILE A 47 -34.89 14.58 -0.01
CA ILE A 47 -33.43 14.72 0.01
C ILE A 47 -32.77 13.40 0.42
N GLU A 48 -33.31 12.73 1.43
CA GLU A 48 -32.78 11.45 1.88
C GLU A 48 -32.98 10.35 0.84
N GLU A 49 -34.10 10.33 0.15
CA GLU A 49 -34.38 9.42 -0.96
C GLU A 49 -33.39 9.62 -2.14
N VAL A 50 -33.06 10.85 -2.48
CA VAL A 50 -32.01 11.16 -3.46
C VAL A 50 -30.65 10.71 -2.96
N ARG A 51 -30.33 10.96 -1.68
CA ARG A 51 -29.05 10.52 -1.07
C ARG A 51 -28.91 9.00 -1.09
N ASP A 52 -29.97 8.27 -0.75
CA ASP A 52 -29.95 6.79 -0.79
C ASP A 52 -29.80 6.28 -2.22
N CYS A 53 -30.45 6.91 -3.18
CA CYS A 53 -30.31 6.61 -4.61
C CYS A 53 -28.86 6.83 -5.09
N LEU A 54 -28.20 7.89 -4.61
CA LEU A 54 -26.80 8.18 -4.93
C LEU A 54 -25.80 7.19 -4.34
N ARG A 55 -26.18 6.34 -3.36
CA ARG A 55 -25.33 5.22 -2.88
C ARG A 55 -25.11 4.14 -3.94
N ALA A 56 -25.89 4.13 -5.02
CA ALA A 56 -25.63 3.26 -6.16
C ALA A 56 -24.53 3.80 -7.10
N VAL A 57 -24.17 5.08 -6.98
CA VAL A 57 -23.11 5.70 -7.78
C VAL A 57 -21.75 5.45 -7.12
N VAL A 58 -20.94 4.62 -7.77
CA VAL A 58 -19.60 4.28 -7.30
C VAL A 58 -18.56 5.10 -8.06
N ASP A 59 -17.60 5.70 -7.35
CA ASP A 59 -16.41 6.27 -7.98
C ASP A 59 -15.48 5.11 -8.43
N PRO A 60 -15.25 4.94 -9.74
CA PRO A 60 -14.46 3.78 -10.21
C PRO A 60 -12.99 3.85 -9.81
N GLU A 61 -12.46 5.03 -9.51
CA GLU A 61 -11.08 5.24 -9.07
C GLU A 61 -10.96 4.95 -7.56
N LEU A 62 -11.95 5.37 -6.77
CA LEU A 62 -11.97 5.21 -5.32
C LEU A 62 -12.63 3.89 -4.84
N GLY A 63 -13.39 3.23 -5.70
CA GLY A 63 -13.96 1.90 -5.44
C GLY A 63 -15.10 1.88 -4.41
N ASP A 64 -15.62 3.05 -4.01
CA ASP A 64 -16.72 3.16 -3.06
C ASP A 64 -17.74 4.21 -3.51
N THR A 65 -18.89 4.29 -2.84
CA THR A 65 -19.97 5.20 -3.25
C THR A 65 -19.59 6.66 -3.05
N ILE A 66 -20.04 7.54 -3.95
CA ILE A 66 -19.77 8.98 -3.83
C ILE A 66 -20.36 9.59 -2.55
N VAL A 67 -21.38 8.94 -1.96
CA VAL A 67 -22.01 9.35 -0.70
C VAL A 67 -21.12 8.97 0.49
N ASP A 68 -20.66 7.72 0.57
CA ASP A 68 -19.86 7.21 1.69
C ASP A 68 -18.46 7.81 1.68
N LEU A 69 -17.93 8.11 0.51
CA LEU A 69 -16.72 8.89 0.33
C LEU A 69 -16.87 10.36 0.77
N GLY A 70 -18.11 10.87 0.83
CA GLY A 70 -18.39 12.27 1.16
C GLY A 70 -18.07 13.23 0.00
N MET A 71 -18.21 12.76 -1.23
CA MET A 71 -18.06 13.54 -2.44
C MET A 71 -19.32 14.38 -2.75
N VAL A 72 -20.47 14.01 -2.23
CA VAL A 72 -21.73 14.78 -2.32
C VAL A 72 -21.72 15.89 -1.27
N ARG A 73 -21.56 17.13 -1.70
CA ARG A 73 -21.54 18.32 -0.83
C ARG A 73 -22.93 18.72 -0.38
N ASP A 74 -23.84 18.80 -1.35
CA ASP A 74 -25.21 19.26 -1.09
C ASP A 74 -26.20 18.61 -2.06
N ILE A 75 -27.46 18.51 -1.63
CA ILE A 75 -28.59 18.05 -2.43
C ILE A 75 -29.72 19.03 -2.20
N ALA A 76 -30.10 19.77 -3.23
CA ALA A 76 -31.23 20.69 -3.20
C ALA A 76 -32.40 20.16 -4.04
N VAL A 77 -33.59 20.13 -3.45
CA VAL A 77 -34.84 19.73 -4.12
C VAL A 77 -35.77 20.91 -4.22
N GLN A 78 -36.10 21.31 -5.44
CA GLN A 78 -36.99 22.41 -5.74
C GLN A 78 -38.21 21.94 -6.56
N GLY A 79 -39.27 21.57 -5.86
CA GLY A 79 -40.41 20.87 -6.48
C GLY A 79 -39.99 19.48 -6.96
N ASP A 80 -40.01 19.25 -8.27
CA ASP A 80 -39.58 18.00 -8.90
C ASP A 80 -38.21 18.12 -9.60
N ASP A 81 -37.52 19.23 -9.39
CA ASP A 81 -36.16 19.46 -9.90
C ASP A 81 -35.13 19.24 -8.79
N VAL A 82 -34.07 18.48 -9.10
CA VAL A 82 -33.03 18.11 -8.16
C VAL A 82 -31.68 18.68 -8.61
N ILE A 83 -30.97 19.32 -7.68
CA ILE A 83 -29.60 19.79 -7.89
C ILE A 83 -28.69 19.02 -6.96
N VAL A 84 -27.62 18.41 -7.52
CA VAL A 84 -26.63 17.65 -6.77
C VAL A 84 -25.24 18.29 -6.94
N ASP A 85 -24.67 18.75 -5.84
CA ASP A 85 -23.32 19.31 -5.82
C ASP A 85 -22.30 18.21 -5.49
N VAL A 86 -21.44 17.88 -6.45
CA VAL A 86 -20.41 16.82 -6.34
C VAL A 86 -19.01 17.42 -6.37
N ALA A 87 -18.18 17.05 -5.42
CA ALA A 87 -16.78 17.41 -5.38
C ALA A 87 -15.90 16.26 -5.92
N LEU A 88 -15.01 16.57 -6.88
CA LEU A 88 -14.04 15.61 -7.43
C LEU A 88 -12.65 15.89 -6.87
N THR A 89 -11.85 14.81 -6.71
CA THR A 89 -10.49 14.88 -6.16
C THR A 89 -9.55 15.79 -6.96
N ILE A 90 -9.75 15.90 -8.27
CA ILE A 90 -8.99 16.78 -9.17
C ILE A 90 -9.92 17.49 -10.16
N ALA A 91 -9.55 18.71 -10.53
CA ALA A 91 -10.35 19.54 -11.47
C ALA A 91 -10.51 18.90 -12.87
N ALA A 92 -9.48 18.20 -13.34
CA ALA A 92 -9.47 17.52 -14.65
C ALA A 92 -9.64 16.00 -14.51
N CYS A 93 -10.63 15.56 -13.71
CA CYS A 93 -10.91 14.14 -13.54
C CYS A 93 -11.37 13.51 -14.86
N PRO A 94 -10.70 12.49 -15.38
CA PRO A 94 -11.10 11.82 -16.63
C PRO A 94 -12.44 11.10 -16.52
N LEU A 95 -12.86 10.75 -15.29
CA LEU A 95 -14.12 10.06 -15.00
C LEU A 95 -15.30 11.03 -14.74
N ARG A 96 -15.06 12.33 -14.76
CA ARG A 96 -16.09 13.36 -14.52
C ARG A 96 -17.37 13.09 -15.28
N ALA A 97 -17.26 12.89 -16.59
CA ALA A 97 -18.44 12.68 -17.45
C ALA A 97 -19.17 11.35 -17.17
N GLN A 98 -18.47 10.35 -16.62
CA GLN A 98 -19.09 9.11 -16.18
C GLN A 98 -19.86 9.34 -14.87
N ILE A 99 -19.25 9.93 -13.86
CA ILE A 99 -19.89 10.22 -12.58
C ILE A 99 -21.13 11.11 -12.77
N GLU A 100 -21.03 12.16 -13.62
CA GLU A 100 -22.18 13.01 -13.95
C GLU A 100 -23.33 12.20 -14.57
N ARG A 101 -23.04 11.32 -15.53
CA ARG A 101 -24.08 10.47 -16.16
C ARG A 101 -24.70 9.50 -15.14
N ASP A 102 -23.90 8.88 -14.30
CA ASP A 102 -24.35 7.91 -13.32
C ASP A 102 -25.24 8.60 -12.26
N VAL A 103 -24.84 9.76 -11.77
CA VAL A 103 -25.66 10.60 -10.89
C VAL A 103 -27.01 10.96 -11.53
N VAL A 104 -26.99 11.47 -12.76
CA VAL A 104 -28.23 11.82 -13.50
C VAL A 104 -29.09 10.58 -13.69
N GLY A 105 -28.52 9.46 -14.13
CA GLY A 105 -29.27 8.22 -14.41
C GLY A 105 -29.96 7.67 -13.16
N HIS A 106 -29.24 7.60 -12.03
CA HIS A 106 -29.81 7.10 -10.79
C HIS A 106 -30.87 8.03 -10.21
N VAL A 107 -30.62 9.32 -10.15
CA VAL A 107 -31.60 10.28 -9.60
C VAL A 107 -32.83 10.41 -10.47
N GLN A 108 -32.72 10.36 -11.81
CA GLN A 108 -33.86 10.35 -12.73
C GLN A 108 -34.70 9.08 -12.67
N SER A 109 -34.21 7.99 -12.06
CA SER A 109 -34.99 6.75 -11.84
C SER A 109 -36.05 6.92 -10.77
N LEU A 110 -36.04 7.98 -9.99
CA LEU A 110 -37.07 8.31 -8.99
C LEU A 110 -38.29 8.89 -9.70
N ASP A 111 -39.46 8.29 -9.51
CA ASP A 111 -40.72 8.59 -10.22
C ASP A 111 -41.16 10.07 -10.14
N TRP A 112 -40.77 10.78 -9.08
CA TRP A 112 -41.12 12.16 -8.85
C TRP A 112 -40.14 13.17 -9.43
N VAL A 113 -38.96 12.74 -9.92
CA VAL A 113 -37.91 13.62 -10.43
C VAL A 113 -38.14 13.95 -11.89
N ARG A 114 -38.28 15.24 -12.19
CA ARG A 114 -38.45 15.76 -13.54
C ARG A 114 -37.13 16.12 -14.21
N SER A 115 -36.25 16.78 -13.47
CA SER A 115 -34.93 17.19 -13.98
C SER A 115 -33.86 17.08 -12.92
N VAL A 116 -32.62 16.79 -13.36
CA VAL A 116 -31.43 16.70 -12.50
C VAL A 116 -30.34 17.61 -13.05
N GLU A 117 -29.85 18.53 -12.22
CA GLU A 117 -28.67 19.34 -12.49
C GLU A 117 -27.52 18.84 -11.60
N VAL A 118 -26.39 18.47 -12.20
CA VAL A 118 -25.19 18.07 -11.46
C VAL A 118 -24.15 19.18 -11.56
N ARG A 119 -23.76 19.73 -10.41
CA ARG A 119 -22.73 20.75 -10.31
C ARG A 119 -21.47 20.10 -9.79
N VAL A 120 -20.41 20.14 -10.61
CA VAL A 120 -19.14 19.52 -10.28
C VAL A 120 -18.07 20.56 -10.04
N ALA A 121 -17.44 20.48 -8.86
CA ALA A 121 -16.30 21.32 -8.48
C ALA A 121 -15.10 20.47 -8.06
N ALA A 122 -13.91 21.05 -8.05
CA ALA A 122 -12.76 20.40 -7.46
C ALA A 122 -12.80 20.49 -5.92
N MET A 123 -12.30 19.47 -5.26
CA MET A 123 -12.08 19.46 -3.81
C MET A 123 -10.96 20.42 -3.42
N ASP A 124 -11.10 21.07 -2.29
CA ASP A 124 -9.97 21.69 -1.61
C ASP A 124 -9.01 20.64 -0.99
N ALA A 125 -7.93 21.08 -0.33
CA ALA A 125 -6.95 20.19 0.25
C ALA A 125 -7.49 19.36 1.43
N ASP A 126 -8.35 19.98 2.25
CA ASP A 126 -8.92 19.34 3.45
C ASP A 126 -9.98 18.31 3.07
N GLU A 127 -10.88 18.67 2.14
CA GLU A 127 -11.88 17.77 1.58
C GLU A 127 -11.23 16.53 0.94
N ARG A 128 -10.20 16.76 0.13
CA ARG A 128 -9.43 15.67 -0.51
C ARG A 128 -8.79 14.77 0.52
N THR A 129 -8.18 15.32 1.56
CA THR A 129 -7.58 14.56 2.65
C THR A 129 -8.62 13.70 3.37
N ALA A 130 -9.81 14.24 3.63
CA ALA A 130 -10.91 13.53 4.28
C ALA A 130 -11.46 12.38 3.41
N VAL A 131 -11.68 12.61 2.11
CA VAL A 131 -12.14 11.59 1.15
C VAL A 131 -11.11 10.47 1.05
N MET A 132 -9.82 10.80 0.90
CA MET A 132 -8.75 9.81 0.82
C MET A 132 -8.57 9.03 2.14
N ALA A 133 -8.88 9.62 3.28
CA ALA A 133 -8.88 8.90 4.56
C ALA A 133 -10.01 7.88 4.64
N ARG A 134 -11.23 8.23 4.21
CA ARG A 134 -12.38 7.31 4.15
C ARG A 134 -12.13 6.15 3.18
N ALA A 135 -11.64 6.45 1.97
CA ALA A 135 -11.28 5.43 1.00
C ALA A 135 -10.22 4.43 1.55
N ARG A 136 -9.20 4.94 2.26
CA ARG A 136 -8.21 4.08 2.94
C ARG A 136 -8.81 3.25 4.06
N TRP A 137 -9.73 3.83 4.84
CA TRP A 137 -10.42 3.10 5.90
C TRP A 137 -11.23 1.94 5.31
N LYS A 138 -12.04 2.21 4.29
CA LYS A 138 -12.84 1.21 3.59
C LYS A 138 -11.97 0.09 2.99
N ALA A 139 -10.88 0.47 2.30
CA ALA A 139 -9.95 -0.50 1.76
C ALA A 139 -9.32 -1.41 2.85
N ARG A 140 -9.17 -0.92 4.10
CA ARG A 140 -8.70 -1.73 5.23
C ARG A 140 -9.75 -2.72 5.71
N GLU A 141 -11.02 -2.31 5.76
CA GLU A 141 -12.13 -3.18 6.15
C GLU A 141 -12.36 -4.31 5.15
N ASP A 142 -12.22 -4.01 3.84
CA ASP A 142 -12.44 -4.96 2.75
C ASP A 142 -11.17 -5.76 2.37
N ALA A 143 -10.03 -5.52 3.04
CA ALA A 143 -8.78 -6.18 2.74
C ALA A 143 -8.86 -7.68 3.07
N PRO A 144 -8.35 -8.56 2.20
CA PRO A 144 -8.31 -9.98 2.49
C PRO A 144 -7.35 -10.27 3.65
N ASP A 145 -7.60 -11.32 4.41
CA ASP A 145 -6.74 -11.76 5.48
C ASP A 145 -5.33 -12.08 4.97
N THR A 146 -4.34 -11.61 5.70
CA THR A 146 -2.93 -11.90 5.44
C THR A 146 -2.27 -12.53 6.66
N ALA A 147 -1.17 -13.24 6.45
CA ALA A 147 -0.36 -13.82 7.53
C ALA A 147 0.55 -12.78 8.24
N VAL A 148 0.51 -11.52 7.77
CA VAL A 148 1.27 -10.42 8.39
C VAL A 148 0.46 -9.85 9.55
N PRO A 149 0.98 -9.87 10.79
CA PRO A 149 0.25 -9.37 11.97
C PRO A 149 -0.25 -7.93 11.79
N ALA A 150 -1.42 -7.62 12.32
CA ALA A 150 -2.02 -6.28 12.21
C ALA A 150 -1.16 -5.17 12.87
N SER A 151 -0.40 -5.53 13.91
CA SER A 151 0.55 -4.64 14.60
C SER A 151 1.80 -4.30 13.80
N THR A 152 2.15 -5.12 12.79
CA THR A 152 3.35 -4.93 11.95
C THR A 152 3.28 -3.64 11.16
N ARG A 153 4.32 -2.81 11.24
CA ARG A 153 4.50 -1.65 10.34
C ARG A 153 5.03 -2.14 8.99
N VAL A 154 4.30 -1.83 7.92
CA VAL A 154 4.64 -2.31 6.58
C VAL A 154 5.16 -1.14 5.74
N LEU A 155 6.42 -1.25 5.32
CA LEU A 155 7.12 -0.24 4.53
C LEU A 155 7.47 -0.82 3.15
N ALA A 156 6.85 -0.34 2.10
CA ALA A 156 7.21 -0.71 0.73
C ALA A 156 8.27 0.26 0.20
N ILE A 157 9.40 -0.29 -0.25
CA ILE A 157 10.51 0.48 -0.79
C ILE A 157 10.34 0.54 -2.31
N ALA A 158 10.07 1.73 -2.82
CA ALA A 158 9.79 1.96 -4.23
C ALA A 158 10.85 2.86 -4.87
N SER A 159 11.00 2.72 -6.17
CA SER A 159 11.80 3.64 -6.98
C SER A 159 11.19 3.86 -8.35
N GLY A 160 11.39 5.03 -8.91
CA GLY A 160 10.86 5.36 -10.24
C GLY A 160 11.59 4.62 -11.37
N LYS A 161 12.86 4.27 -11.19
CA LYS A 161 13.70 3.58 -12.19
C LYS A 161 14.62 2.57 -11.52
N GLY A 162 15.13 1.60 -12.31
CA GLY A 162 16.19 0.69 -11.87
C GLY A 162 17.53 1.40 -11.66
N GLY A 163 18.41 0.78 -10.90
CA GLY A 163 19.78 1.25 -10.68
C GLY A 163 19.95 2.41 -9.68
N VAL A 164 18.91 2.77 -8.92
CA VAL A 164 19.01 3.78 -7.83
C VAL A 164 19.48 3.20 -6.50
N GLY A 165 19.76 1.89 -6.44
CA GLY A 165 20.20 1.22 -5.22
C GLY A 165 19.06 0.84 -4.25
N LYS A 166 17.82 0.76 -4.72
CA LYS A 166 16.63 0.43 -3.92
C LYS A 166 16.84 -0.77 -3.01
N SER A 167 17.24 -1.92 -3.56
CA SER A 167 17.43 -3.17 -2.81
C SER A 167 18.58 -3.09 -1.81
N SER A 168 19.69 -2.38 -2.15
CA SER A 168 20.77 -2.11 -1.21
C SER A 168 20.29 -1.27 -0.02
N VAL A 169 19.44 -0.26 -0.29
CA VAL A 169 18.81 0.55 0.78
C VAL A 169 17.88 -0.32 1.62
N THR A 170 17.03 -1.13 0.99
CA THR A 170 16.09 -2.04 1.69
C THR A 170 16.84 -2.98 2.64
N VAL A 171 17.88 -3.64 2.16
CA VAL A 171 18.66 -4.61 2.94
C VAL A 171 19.38 -3.94 4.11
N ASN A 172 20.11 -2.88 3.86
CA ASN A 172 20.87 -2.20 4.92
C ASN A 172 19.96 -1.54 5.96
N LEU A 173 18.82 -0.98 5.54
CA LEU A 173 17.81 -0.45 6.45
C LEU A 173 17.21 -1.55 7.32
N ALA A 174 16.86 -2.71 6.75
CA ALA A 174 16.34 -3.84 7.51
C ALA A 174 17.35 -4.36 8.53
N VAL A 175 18.63 -4.46 8.13
CA VAL A 175 19.73 -4.83 9.03
C VAL A 175 19.88 -3.82 10.15
N ALA A 176 19.84 -2.53 9.86
CA ALA A 176 19.97 -1.46 10.86
C ALA A 176 18.77 -1.44 11.84
N LEU A 177 17.56 -1.70 11.37
CA LEU A 177 16.39 -1.87 12.25
C LEU A 177 16.53 -3.12 13.13
N ALA A 178 16.97 -4.24 12.58
CA ALA A 178 17.21 -5.46 13.36
C ALA A 178 18.33 -5.26 14.40
N ALA A 179 19.39 -4.52 14.07
CA ALA A 179 20.46 -4.17 15.02
C ALA A 179 19.94 -3.35 16.23
N ARG A 180 18.83 -2.63 16.05
CA ARG A 180 18.13 -1.92 17.15
C ARG A 180 17.24 -2.84 17.99
N GLY A 181 17.19 -4.14 17.69
CA GLY A 181 16.43 -5.14 18.46
C GLY A 181 15.08 -5.53 17.85
N PHE A 182 14.70 -4.97 16.72
CA PHE A 182 13.42 -5.28 16.09
C PHE A 182 13.43 -6.63 15.35
N VAL A 183 12.26 -7.25 15.24
CA VAL A 183 12.01 -8.39 14.36
C VAL A 183 11.54 -7.84 13.01
N VAL A 184 12.37 -7.98 11.99
CA VAL A 184 12.17 -7.35 10.69
C VAL A 184 11.98 -8.40 9.60
N GLY A 185 10.82 -8.36 8.93
CA GLY A 185 10.57 -9.12 7.71
C GLY A 185 11.12 -8.38 6.49
N ILE A 186 11.66 -9.11 5.52
CA ILE A 186 11.97 -8.61 4.18
C ILE A 186 11.25 -9.48 3.17
N LEU A 187 10.42 -8.86 2.34
CA LEU A 187 9.82 -9.48 1.17
C LEU A 187 10.43 -8.89 -0.09
N ASP A 188 11.22 -9.68 -0.82
CA ASP A 188 11.73 -9.30 -2.13
C ASP A 188 10.66 -9.60 -3.20
N ALA A 189 10.01 -8.56 -3.68
CA ALA A 189 8.97 -8.63 -4.70
C ALA A 189 9.48 -8.30 -6.12
N ASP A 190 10.79 -8.08 -6.30
CA ASP A 190 11.41 -7.86 -7.60
C ASP A 190 11.81 -9.20 -8.25
N ILE A 191 10.87 -9.86 -8.91
CA ILE A 191 11.09 -11.20 -9.50
C ILE A 191 12.14 -11.19 -10.62
N TRP A 192 12.27 -10.09 -11.35
CA TRP A 192 13.19 -10.00 -12.48
C TRP A 192 14.61 -9.63 -12.06
N GLY A 193 14.73 -9.01 -10.89
CA GLY A 193 16.00 -8.53 -10.38
C GLY A 193 16.16 -8.81 -8.90
N PHE A 194 15.64 -9.97 -8.43
CA PHE A 194 15.79 -10.34 -7.03
C PHE A 194 17.26 -10.28 -6.62
N SER A 195 17.53 -9.57 -5.57
CA SER A 195 18.90 -9.31 -5.12
C SER A 195 19.07 -9.41 -3.60
N VAL A 196 17.97 -9.44 -2.87
CA VAL A 196 17.98 -9.46 -1.40
C VAL A 196 18.76 -10.65 -0.83
N PRO A 197 18.60 -11.92 -1.31
CA PRO A 197 19.41 -13.04 -0.82
C PRO A 197 20.91 -12.83 -0.99
N ARG A 198 21.32 -12.41 -2.19
CA ARG A 198 22.73 -12.14 -2.50
C ARG A 198 23.29 -11.01 -1.63
N LEU A 199 22.56 -9.90 -1.52
CA LEU A 199 22.98 -8.75 -0.71
C LEU A 199 23.10 -9.09 0.78
N LEU A 200 22.35 -10.07 1.27
CA LEU A 200 22.42 -10.56 2.64
C LEU A 200 23.42 -11.71 2.80
N GLY A 201 23.95 -12.29 1.73
CA GLY A 201 24.74 -13.53 1.80
C GLY A 201 23.95 -14.68 2.43
N MET A 202 22.65 -14.77 2.08
CA MET A 202 21.76 -15.82 2.55
C MET A 202 21.42 -16.76 1.41
N ASP A 203 21.84 -18.00 1.58
CA ASP A 203 21.52 -19.11 0.69
C ASP A 203 20.65 -20.10 1.43
N GLY A 204 19.72 -20.75 0.74
CA GLY A 204 18.87 -21.78 1.33
C GLY A 204 17.57 -21.98 0.57
N ASP A 205 16.90 -23.07 0.88
CA ASP A 205 15.59 -23.37 0.34
C ASP A 205 14.51 -22.94 1.35
N VAL A 206 13.42 -22.38 0.85
CA VAL A 206 12.24 -22.06 1.65
C VAL A 206 11.56 -23.37 2.05
N GLU A 207 11.53 -23.67 3.33
CA GLU A 207 10.82 -24.84 3.86
C GLU A 207 9.30 -24.56 3.91
N ALA A 208 8.51 -25.63 3.79
CA ALA A 208 7.09 -25.60 4.06
C ALA A 208 6.78 -26.36 5.36
N ARG A 209 6.12 -25.70 6.30
CA ARG A 209 5.60 -26.31 7.53
C ARG A 209 4.09 -26.12 7.60
N GLN A 210 3.37 -27.22 7.74
CA GLN A 210 1.88 -27.19 7.78
C GLN A 210 1.25 -26.47 6.59
N GLY A 211 1.86 -26.58 5.41
CA GLY A 211 1.40 -25.93 4.18
C GLY A 211 1.72 -24.45 4.07
N LYS A 212 2.47 -23.86 5.00
CA LYS A 212 2.93 -22.47 4.96
C LYS A 212 4.43 -22.40 4.71
N MET A 213 4.85 -21.40 3.95
CA MET A 213 6.26 -21.08 3.70
C MET A 213 6.90 -20.52 4.97
N VAL A 214 8.10 -21.02 5.31
CA VAL A 214 8.86 -20.50 6.45
C VAL A 214 9.95 -19.57 5.94
N PRO A 215 9.94 -18.27 6.32
CA PRO A 215 11.01 -17.35 5.95
C PRO A 215 12.37 -17.83 6.45
N LEU A 216 13.43 -17.56 5.68
CA LEU A 216 14.79 -17.77 6.17
C LEU A 216 15.08 -16.76 7.28
N GLU A 217 15.68 -17.21 8.38
CA GLU A 217 15.99 -16.34 9.52
C GLU A 217 17.49 -16.05 9.65
N ARG A 218 17.83 -14.82 10.05
CA ARG A 218 19.18 -14.39 10.42
C ARG A 218 19.13 -13.50 11.65
N ARG A 219 19.92 -13.83 12.66
CA ARG A 219 20.12 -12.97 13.83
C ARG A 219 21.02 -11.79 13.50
N VAL A 220 20.63 -10.59 13.99
CA VAL A 220 21.42 -9.36 13.86
C VAL A 220 21.36 -8.63 15.21
N GLY A 221 22.47 -8.66 15.95
CA GLY A 221 22.47 -8.13 17.31
C GLY A 221 21.43 -8.81 18.19
N SER A 222 20.56 -8.01 18.81
CA SER A 222 19.41 -8.48 19.61
C SER A 222 18.15 -8.76 18.78
N GLY A 223 18.11 -8.32 17.52
CA GLY A 223 16.95 -8.50 16.63
C GLY A 223 17.10 -9.69 15.67
N THR A 224 16.15 -9.79 14.77
CA THR A 224 16.06 -10.90 13.81
C THR A 224 15.56 -10.40 12.46
N LEU A 225 16.17 -10.90 11.39
CA LEU A 225 15.65 -10.79 10.03
C LEU A 225 14.89 -12.05 9.65
N ARG A 226 13.73 -11.91 8.98
CA ARG A 226 12.97 -12.99 8.34
C ARG A 226 12.81 -12.65 6.87
N VAL A 227 13.35 -13.47 5.99
CA VAL A 227 13.50 -13.13 4.58
C VAL A 227 12.74 -14.10 3.70
N LEU A 228 11.90 -13.58 2.82
CA LEU A 228 11.33 -14.29 1.68
C LEU A 228 11.69 -13.55 0.39
N SER A 229 12.19 -14.27 -0.58
CA SER A 229 12.52 -13.78 -1.90
C SER A 229 12.15 -14.79 -2.96
N MET A 230 11.78 -14.32 -4.12
CA MET A 230 11.65 -15.17 -5.29
C MET A 230 12.97 -15.85 -5.66
N GLY A 231 14.11 -15.25 -5.29
CA GLY A 231 15.44 -15.83 -5.50
C GLY A 231 15.68 -17.15 -4.77
N PHE A 232 14.97 -17.43 -3.68
CA PHE A 232 15.04 -18.74 -3.02
C PHE A 232 14.20 -19.81 -3.72
N LEU A 233 13.31 -19.43 -4.63
CA LEU A 233 12.37 -20.32 -5.30
C LEU A 233 12.69 -20.52 -6.79
N ALA A 234 13.52 -19.65 -7.37
CA ALA A 234 13.90 -19.68 -8.78
C ALA A 234 15.40 -19.95 -8.94
N ASP A 235 15.80 -20.74 -9.93
CA ASP A 235 17.19 -20.85 -10.32
C ASP A 235 17.60 -19.56 -11.05
N GLU A 236 18.70 -18.92 -10.64
CA GLU A 236 19.21 -17.67 -11.23
C GLU A 236 19.48 -17.76 -12.74
N GLU A 237 19.77 -18.96 -13.23
CA GLU A 237 20.10 -19.22 -14.66
C GLU A 237 18.87 -19.43 -15.56
N GLN A 238 17.69 -19.60 -14.99
CA GLN A 238 16.47 -19.80 -15.77
C GLN A 238 15.71 -18.48 -15.94
N ALA A 239 15.73 -17.94 -17.14
CA ALA A 239 14.84 -16.85 -17.54
C ALA A 239 13.37 -17.31 -17.51
N ILE A 240 12.72 -17.17 -16.38
CA ILE A 240 11.31 -17.54 -16.22
C ILE A 240 10.46 -16.39 -16.75
N MET A 241 9.74 -16.62 -17.84
CA MET A 241 8.79 -15.64 -18.40
C MET A 241 7.51 -15.59 -17.54
N TRP A 242 7.56 -14.86 -16.45
CA TRP A 242 6.39 -14.58 -15.62
C TRP A 242 5.63 -13.39 -16.20
N ARG A 243 4.34 -13.53 -16.41
CA ARG A 243 3.46 -12.39 -16.76
C ARG A 243 2.95 -11.74 -15.48
N GLY A 244 2.63 -10.43 -15.50
CA GLY A 244 2.27 -9.62 -14.34
C GLY A 244 1.22 -10.25 -13.40
N LEU A 245 0.24 -10.99 -13.92
CA LEU A 245 -0.76 -11.71 -13.10
C LEU A 245 -0.15 -12.79 -12.18
N VAL A 246 0.92 -13.47 -12.62
CA VAL A 246 1.59 -14.50 -11.83
C VAL A 246 2.42 -13.86 -10.72
N LEU A 247 2.98 -12.68 -10.99
CA LEU A 247 3.76 -11.89 -10.06
C LEU A 247 2.91 -11.42 -8.87
N ASN A 248 1.74 -10.83 -9.14
CA ASN A 248 0.80 -10.43 -8.09
C ASN A 248 0.35 -11.62 -7.24
N ARG A 249 0.15 -12.79 -7.88
CA ARG A 249 -0.23 -14.01 -7.16
C ARG A 249 0.90 -14.52 -6.26
N ALA A 250 2.15 -14.43 -6.68
CA ALA A 250 3.29 -14.82 -5.85
C ALA A 250 3.44 -13.90 -4.62
N VAL A 251 3.35 -12.59 -4.80
CA VAL A 251 3.34 -11.62 -3.69
C VAL A 251 2.16 -11.89 -2.75
N GLN A 252 0.96 -12.15 -3.29
CA GLN A 252 -0.21 -12.52 -2.50
C GLN A 252 0.05 -13.76 -1.66
N GLN A 253 0.65 -14.81 -2.23
CA GLN A 253 0.95 -16.03 -1.49
C GLN A 253 1.99 -15.80 -0.39
N PHE A 254 3.04 -15.02 -0.64
CA PHE A 254 4.01 -14.64 0.40
C PHE A 254 3.36 -13.89 1.56
N LEU A 255 2.33 -13.09 1.29
CA LEU A 255 1.61 -12.34 2.32
C LEU A 255 0.55 -13.18 3.05
N GLN A 256 -0.06 -14.18 2.39
CA GLN A 256 -1.13 -15.01 2.95
C GLN A 256 -0.65 -16.35 3.50
N ASP A 257 0.31 -17.01 2.80
CA ASP A 257 0.70 -18.39 3.07
C ASP A 257 2.10 -18.52 3.70
N ALA A 258 2.71 -17.42 4.14
CA ALA A 258 3.98 -17.46 4.86
C ALA A 258 3.79 -17.45 6.37
N HIS A 259 4.67 -18.12 7.09
CA HIS A 259 4.71 -18.10 8.54
C HIS A 259 5.61 -16.96 9.04
N TRP A 260 5.12 -15.73 8.90
CA TRP A 260 5.88 -14.54 9.31
C TRP A 260 6.11 -14.47 10.83
N GLY A 261 5.17 -15.02 11.65
CA GLY A 261 5.18 -14.84 13.10
C GLY A 261 5.06 -13.38 13.51
N ASP A 262 5.45 -13.07 14.73
CA ASP A 262 5.44 -11.68 15.21
C ASP A 262 6.54 -10.88 14.50
N LEU A 263 6.14 -9.79 13.85
CA LEU A 263 7.01 -8.82 13.19
C LEU A 263 6.75 -7.43 13.73
N ASP A 264 7.82 -6.69 13.97
CA ASP A 264 7.74 -5.24 14.23
C ASP A 264 7.62 -4.48 12.91
N TYR A 265 8.47 -4.81 11.95
CA TYR A 265 8.49 -4.20 10.61
C TYR A 265 8.47 -5.26 9.50
N LEU A 266 7.80 -4.94 8.39
CA LEU A 266 7.91 -5.67 7.14
C LEU A 266 8.35 -4.69 6.05
N LEU A 267 9.56 -4.88 5.51
CA LEU A 267 10.07 -4.13 4.37
C LEU A 267 9.80 -4.93 3.09
N ILE A 268 9.14 -4.29 2.12
CA ILE A 268 8.83 -4.92 0.83
C ILE A 268 9.66 -4.23 -0.25
N ASP A 269 10.61 -4.95 -0.82
CA ASP A 269 11.43 -4.46 -1.93
C ASP A 269 10.66 -4.59 -3.25
N LEU A 270 10.10 -3.48 -3.75
CA LEU A 270 9.27 -3.48 -4.95
C LEU A 270 10.12 -3.50 -6.23
N PRO A 271 9.63 -4.03 -7.35
CA PRO A 271 10.29 -3.83 -8.63
C PRO A 271 10.35 -2.35 -8.99
N PRO A 272 11.33 -1.93 -9.80
CA PRO A 272 11.44 -0.54 -10.24
C PRO A 272 10.28 -0.13 -11.14
N GLY A 273 9.88 1.12 -11.06
CA GLY A 273 8.80 1.69 -11.88
C GLY A 273 7.47 1.79 -11.15
N THR A 274 6.41 1.94 -11.92
CA THR A 274 5.03 2.09 -11.44
C THR A 274 4.24 0.90 -11.95
N GLY A 275 3.49 0.21 -11.11
CA GLY A 275 2.76 -0.84 -11.71
C GLY A 275 1.84 -1.69 -10.82
N ASP A 276 1.47 -2.80 -11.40
CA ASP A 276 0.47 -3.75 -10.92
C ASP A 276 0.75 -4.27 -9.51
N ILE A 277 2.04 -4.35 -9.09
CA ILE A 277 2.40 -4.82 -7.74
C ILE A 277 2.02 -3.82 -6.68
N GLN A 278 2.24 -2.51 -6.92
CA GLN A 278 1.83 -1.47 -5.98
C GLN A 278 0.32 -1.49 -5.78
N MET A 279 -0.44 -1.65 -6.86
CA MET A 279 -1.89 -1.76 -6.81
C MET A 279 -2.36 -3.05 -6.14
N GLY A 280 -1.69 -4.17 -6.39
CA GLY A 280 -1.92 -5.44 -5.71
C GLY A 280 -1.66 -5.33 -4.21
N LEU A 281 -0.54 -4.71 -3.84
CA LEU A 281 -0.16 -4.48 -2.44
C LEU A 281 -1.16 -3.55 -1.72
N ALA A 282 -1.62 -2.50 -2.38
CA ALA A 282 -2.64 -1.60 -1.84
C ALA A 282 -3.95 -2.31 -1.49
N ARG A 283 -4.32 -3.35 -2.24
CA ARG A 283 -5.50 -4.18 -1.95
C ARG A 283 -5.26 -5.22 -0.85
N LEU A 284 -4.07 -5.82 -0.83
CA LEU A 284 -3.73 -6.90 0.12
C LEU A 284 -3.34 -6.36 1.50
N LEU A 285 -2.61 -5.25 1.52
CA LEU A 285 -2.12 -4.58 2.73
C LEU A 285 -2.31 -3.06 2.64
N PRO A 286 -3.55 -2.55 2.75
CA PRO A 286 -3.85 -1.12 2.61
C PRO A 286 -3.17 -0.23 3.66
N ARG A 287 -2.65 -0.83 4.74
CA ARG A 287 -1.84 -0.14 5.76
C ARG A 287 -0.40 0.11 5.35
N THR A 288 0.02 -0.37 4.19
CA THR A 288 1.37 -0.19 3.67
C THR A 288 1.69 1.29 3.47
N GLU A 289 2.86 1.69 3.92
CA GLU A 289 3.42 3.02 3.71
C GLU A 289 4.60 2.92 2.73
N LEU A 290 4.71 3.89 1.83
CA LEU A 290 5.72 3.88 0.78
C LEU A 290 6.90 4.76 1.14
N LEU A 291 8.11 4.22 1.10
CA LEU A 291 9.37 4.96 1.10
C LEU A 291 9.90 5.02 -0.33
N VAL A 292 10.13 6.21 -0.83
CA VAL A 292 10.58 6.44 -2.21
C VAL A 292 12.09 6.66 -2.24
N VAL A 293 12.82 5.74 -2.87
CA VAL A 293 14.26 5.87 -3.10
C VAL A 293 14.50 6.57 -4.43
N THR A 294 15.29 7.65 -4.39
CA THR A 294 15.69 8.43 -5.57
C THR A 294 17.18 8.72 -5.55
N THR A 295 17.69 9.35 -6.61
CA THR A 295 19.05 9.88 -6.73
C THR A 295 19.00 11.35 -7.13
N PRO A 296 20.08 12.15 -6.98
CA PRO A 296 20.07 13.59 -7.21
C PRO A 296 19.60 14.08 -8.59
N PRO A 297 19.81 13.36 -9.73
CA PRO A 297 19.42 13.85 -11.05
C PRO A 297 17.92 14.11 -11.20
N VAL A 298 17.54 15.21 -11.85
CA VAL A 298 16.14 15.61 -12.10
C VAL A 298 15.33 14.52 -12.82
N ALA A 299 15.97 13.77 -13.73
CA ALA A 299 15.31 12.66 -14.43
C ALA A 299 14.84 11.57 -13.45
N ALA A 300 15.64 11.24 -12.43
CA ALA A 300 15.26 10.28 -11.40
C ALA A 300 14.08 10.79 -10.56
N GLN A 301 14.12 12.06 -10.16
CA GLN A 301 13.05 12.70 -9.39
C GLN A 301 11.70 12.67 -10.11
N LYS A 302 11.68 13.03 -11.42
CA LYS A 302 10.44 13.03 -12.21
C LYS A 302 9.79 11.65 -12.30
N VAL A 303 10.58 10.58 -12.39
CA VAL A 303 10.05 9.22 -12.44
C VAL A 303 9.63 8.74 -11.04
N ALA A 304 10.41 9.09 -10.01
CA ALA A 304 10.05 8.80 -8.62
C ALA A 304 8.75 9.52 -8.20
N ALA A 305 8.55 10.76 -8.64
CA ALA A 305 7.29 11.49 -8.41
C ALA A 305 6.08 10.78 -9.03
N ARG A 306 6.23 10.18 -10.23
CA ARG A 306 5.16 9.38 -10.85
C ARG A 306 4.86 8.11 -10.05
N ALA A 307 5.90 7.44 -9.52
CA ALA A 307 5.70 6.27 -8.68
C ALA A 307 4.96 6.63 -7.38
N ALA A 308 5.28 7.76 -6.78
CA ALA A 308 4.59 8.28 -5.60
C ALA A 308 3.13 8.67 -5.91
N ASP A 309 2.87 9.38 -7.03
CA ASP A 309 1.52 9.73 -7.47
C ASP A 309 0.66 8.50 -7.69
N MET A 310 1.20 7.46 -8.33
CA MET A 310 0.48 6.21 -8.55
C MET A 310 0.17 5.46 -7.24
N ALA A 311 1.10 5.46 -6.30
CA ALA A 311 0.88 4.89 -4.97
C ALA A 311 -0.23 5.64 -4.22
N GLN A 312 -0.24 6.97 -4.28
CA GLN A 312 -1.29 7.80 -3.68
C GLN A 312 -2.65 7.53 -4.30
N ARG A 313 -2.73 7.34 -5.63
CA ARG A 313 -3.96 6.91 -6.32
C ARG A 313 -4.43 5.52 -5.90
N GLY A 314 -3.49 4.62 -5.55
CA GLY A 314 -3.76 3.31 -4.97
C GLY A 314 -4.01 3.34 -3.45
N TYR A 315 -4.22 4.52 -2.85
CA TYR A 315 -4.44 4.74 -1.40
C TYR A 315 -3.25 4.44 -0.50
N LEU A 316 -2.07 4.17 -1.02
CA LEU A 316 -0.87 4.03 -0.20
C LEU A 316 -0.39 5.42 0.25
N ARG A 317 -0.04 5.52 1.52
CA ARG A 317 0.58 6.73 2.06
C ARG A 317 2.05 6.74 1.67
N VAL A 318 2.53 7.84 1.08
CA VAL A 318 3.98 8.07 0.95
C VAL A 318 4.48 8.58 2.30
N ALA A 319 5.35 7.82 2.95
CA ALA A 319 5.88 8.11 4.28
C ALA A 319 7.10 9.03 4.22
N GLY A 320 7.88 8.96 3.14
CA GLY A 320 9.06 9.80 2.98
C GLY A 320 9.90 9.46 1.75
N VAL A 321 10.95 10.24 1.56
CA VAL A 321 11.94 10.08 0.50
C VAL A 321 13.29 9.75 1.10
N ILE A 322 14.04 8.84 0.48
CA ILE A 322 15.46 8.57 0.76
C ILE A 322 16.25 8.92 -0.48
N GLU A 323 17.22 9.80 -0.36
CA GLU A 323 18.16 10.13 -1.44
C GLU A 323 19.36 9.21 -1.35
N ASN A 324 19.59 8.37 -2.36
CA ASN A 324 20.78 7.55 -2.46
C ASN A 324 21.77 8.17 -3.47
N MET A 325 23.06 7.85 -3.34
CA MET A 325 24.14 8.39 -4.18
C MET A 325 24.18 9.92 -4.14
N SER A 326 24.04 10.52 -2.95
CA SER A 326 24.00 11.98 -2.78
C SER A 326 25.33 12.63 -3.13
N ASP A 327 26.35 12.38 -2.34
CA ASP A 327 27.68 12.94 -2.51
C ASP A 327 28.74 11.85 -2.50
N PHE A 328 29.90 12.12 -3.03
CA PHE A 328 31.08 11.25 -2.98
C PHE A 328 32.24 11.99 -2.31
N THR A 329 32.76 11.45 -1.24
CA THR A 329 33.96 11.96 -0.58
C THR A 329 35.18 11.11 -0.97
N CYS A 330 36.18 11.70 -1.59
CA CYS A 330 37.38 10.97 -1.97
C CYS A 330 38.31 10.76 -0.77
N GLU A 331 39.35 9.94 -0.93
CA GLU A 331 40.34 9.62 0.08
C GLU A 331 41.09 10.82 0.68
N HIS A 332 41.09 11.96 -0.05
CA HIS A 332 41.67 13.20 0.39
C HIS A 332 40.72 14.13 1.15
N GLY A 333 39.47 13.63 1.45
CA GLY A 333 38.46 14.38 2.18
C GLY A 333 37.71 15.43 1.36
N THR A 334 37.90 15.47 0.02
CA THR A 334 37.15 16.37 -0.83
C THR A 334 35.82 15.74 -1.26
N THR A 335 34.74 16.48 -1.07
CA THR A 335 33.39 16.03 -1.41
C THR A 335 32.97 16.56 -2.79
N TYR A 336 32.42 15.68 -3.62
CA TYR A 336 31.95 15.95 -4.98
C TYR A 336 30.49 15.54 -5.14
N ALA A 337 29.69 16.45 -5.66
CA ALA A 337 28.29 16.15 -6.05
C ALA A 337 28.27 15.58 -7.49
N LEU A 338 28.73 14.33 -7.65
CA LEU A 338 28.91 13.69 -8.96
C LEU A 338 27.61 13.60 -9.79
N PHE A 339 26.49 13.46 -9.13
CA PHE A 339 25.15 13.38 -9.75
C PHE A 339 24.31 14.63 -9.48
N GLY A 340 24.90 15.70 -8.97
CA GLY A 340 24.21 16.89 -8.46
C GLY A 340 23.81 16.73 -6.99
N SER A 341 23.05 17.67 -6.44
CA SER A 341 22.68 17.71 -5.02
C SER A 341 21.23 18.12 -4.80
N GLY A 342 20.67 17.76 -3.63
CA GLY A 342 19.36 18.21 -3.16
C GLY A 342 18.18 17.68 -3.98
N GLY A 343 18.35 16.58 -4.71
CA GLY A 343 17.30 15.98 -5.51
C GLY A 343 16.20 15.35 -4.67
N GLY A 344 16.61 14.65 -3.62
CA GLY A 344 15.71 14.05 -2.65
C GLY A 344 14.90 15.09 -1.89
N GLU A 345 15.54 16.19 -1.48
CA GLU A 345 14.87 17.30 -0.80
C GLU A 345 13.79 17.97 -1.68
N ARG A 346 14.13 18.25 -2.95
CA ARG A 346 13.15 18.79 -3.90
C ARG A 346 11.98 17.84 -4.14
N LEU A 347 12.25 16.55 -4.25
CA LEU A 347 11.19 15.54 -4.41
C LEU A 347 10.32 15.46 -3.15
N ALA A 348 10.92 15.40 -1.98
CA ALA A 348 10.23 15.35 -0.69
C ALA A 348 9.32 16.58 -0.50
N HIS A 349 9.86 17.78 -0.75
CA HIS A 349 9.07 19.01 -0.72
C HIS A 349 7.92 19.00 -1.73
N GLY A 350 8.16 18.54 -2.96
CA GLY A 350 7.12 18.46 -4.00
C GLY A 350 6.00 17.46 -3.68
N LEU A 351 6.29 16.43 -2.89
CA LEU A 351 5.33 15.43 -2.42
C LEU A 351 4.68 15.79 -1.08
N GLY A 352 5.18 16.82 -0.38
CA GLY A 352 4.72 17.20 0.95
C GLY A 352 5.06 16.16 2.03
N VAL A 353 6.20 15.44 1.87
CA VAL A 353 6.65 14.40 2.81
C VAL A 353 8.08 14.69 3.29
N PRO A 354 8.55 14.10 4.40
CA PRO A 354 9.91 14.30 4.86
C PRO A 354 10.96 13.67 3.93
N LEU A 355 12.14 14.30 3.84
CA LEU A 355 13.37 13.62 3.46
C LEU A 355 13.86 12.85 4.68
N VAL A 356 13.77 11.50 4.61
CA VAL A 356 14.15 10.60 5.70
C VAL A 356 15.65 10.62 5.94
N GLY A 357 16.42 10.74 4.86
CA GLY A 357 17.87 10.94 4.88
C GLY A 357 18.52 10.76 3.53
N SER A 358 19.83 11.00 3.50
CA SER A 358 20.67 10.91 2.31
C SER A 358 21.82 9.93 2.55
N ILE A 359 22.05 9.04 1.58
CA ILE A 359 23.10 8.03 1.61
C ILE A 359 24.16 8.44 0.61
N PRO A 360 25.43 8.60 1.03
CA PRO A 360 26.50 8.99 0.12
C PRO A 360 26.79 7.88 -0.91
N LEU A 361 27.33 8.29 -2.05
CA LEU A 361 27.92 7.36 -2.99
C LEU A 361 29.25 6.87 -2.39
N HIS A 362 29.32 5.57 -2.10
CA HIS A 362 30.50 4.98 -1.49
C HIS A 362 30.82 3.62 -2.13
N PRO A 363 32.09 3.36 -2.49
CA PRO A 363 32.51 2.10 -3.12
C PRO A 363 32.20 0.87 -2.26
N ASP A 364 32.36 0.99 -0.94
CA ASP A 364 32.15 -0.11 0.00
C ASP A 364 30.70 -0.59 0.02
N LEU A 365 29.73 0.26 -0.26
CA LEU A 365 28.33 -0.14 -0.33
C LEU A 365 28.10 -1.18 -1.45
N ALA A 366 28.76 -1.00 -2.59
CA ALA A 366 28.70 -1.94 -3.71
C ALA A 366 29.51 -3.19 -3.42
N ALA A 367 30.74 -3.05 -2.94
CA ALA A 367 31.64 -4.16 -2.63
C ALA A 367 31.05 -5.08 -1.51
N ALA A 368 30.49 -4.50 -0.47
CA ALA A 368 29.84 -5.22 0.62
C ALA A 368 28.58 -5.95 0.12
N GLY A 369 27.78 -5.32 -0.75
CA GLY A 369 26.65 -5.93 -1.40
C GLY A 369 27.01 -7.15 -2.24
N ASP A 370 28.08 -7.08 -3.02
CA ASP A 370 28.61 -8.19 -3.82
C ASP A 370 29.17 -9.31 -2.94
N ALA A 371 29.72 -8.98 -1.78
CA ALA A 371 30.23 -9.93 -0.80
C ALA A 371 29.13 -10.55 0.10
N GLY A 372 27.88 -10.12 -0.03
CA GLY A 372 26.76 -10.57 0.84
C GLY A 372 26.91 -10.13 2.31
N LYS A 373 27.61 -9.03 2.55
CA LYS A 373 27.88 -8.47 3.88
C LYS A 373 27.41 -7.02 3.96
N PRO A 374 26.14 -6.78 4.27
CA PRO A 374 25.59 -5.42 4.35
C PRO A 374 26.45 -4.49 5.22
N VAL A 375 26.73 -3.28 4.74
CA VAL A 375 27.56 -2.30 5.48
C VAL A 375 26.97 -1.90 6.83
N ALA A 376 25.66 -2.02 6.99
CA ALA A 376 25.00 -1.80 8.28
C ALA A 376 25.41 -2.80 9.38
N LEU A 377 26.12 -3.89 9.05
CA LEU A 377 26.73 -4.84 10.00
C LEU A 377 28.13 -4.40 10.45
N GLU A 378 28.75 -3.44 9.77
CA GLU A 378 30.12 -2.99 10.08
C GLU A 378 30.10 -1.96 11.19
N GLU A 379 30.38 -2.41 12.42
CA GLU A 379 30.42 -1.49 13.56
C GLU A 379 31.47 -0.38 13.37
N GLY A 380 31.06 0.87 13.57
CA GLY A 380 31.92 2.03 13.54
C GLY A 380 32.27 2.55 12.13
N SER A 381 31.74 1.98 11.05
CA SER A 381 31.91 2.55 9.71
C SER A 381 30.99 3.78 9.51
N GLU A 382 31.38 4.73 8.67
CA GLU A 382 30.58 5.89 8.34
C GLU A 382 29.23 5.48 7.76
N LEU A 383 29.22 4.51 6.84
CA LEU A 383 27.99 4.00 6.23
C LEU A 383 27.06 3.30 7.21
N SER A 384 27.61 2.54 8.17
CA SER A 384 26.76 1.92 9.21
C SER A 384 26.09 3.00 10.07
N GLY A 385 26.78 4.10 10.33
CA GLY A 385 26.21 5.28 11.03
C GLY A 385 25.05 5.90 10.25
N VAL A 386 25.19 6.05 8.93
CA VAL A 386 24.12 6.58 8.07
C VAL A 386 22.87 5.69 8.12
N PHE A 387 23.03 4.36 8.01
CA PHE A 387 21.89 3.44 8.08
C PHE A 387 21.31 3.33 9.49
N ALA A 388 22.11 3.43 10.52
CA ALA A 388 21.65 3.47 11.91
C ALA A 388 20.77 4.71 12.16
N GLU A 389 21.16 5.88 11.61
CA GLU A 389 20.36 7.10 11.70
C GLU A 389 19.07 6.99 10.89
N LEU A 390 19.11 6.44 9.67
CA LEU A 390 17.89 6.16 8.88
C LEU A 390 16.93 5.26 9.64
N ALA A 391 17.44 4.20 10.27
CA ALA A 391 16.62 3.29 11.08
C ALA A 391 16.03 4.00 12.30
N ARG A 392 16.79 4.91 12.94
CA ARG A 392 16.30 5.74 14.05
C ARG A 392 15.13 6.62 13.59
N VAL A 393 15.34 7.40 12.54
CA VAL A 393 14.32 8.32 12.00
C VAL A 393 13.05 7.54 11.61
N ILE A 394 13.20 6.36 10.99
CA ILE A 394 12.06 5.53 10.65
C ILE A 394 11.33 5.03 11.89
N ALA A 395 12.05 4.51 12.87
CA ALA A 395 11.43 3.92 14.05
C ALA A 395 10.82 4.96 15.01
N GLU A 396 11.36 6.18 15.05
CA GLU A 396 10.94 7.20 16.01
C GLU A 396 10.02 8.28 15.42
N GLU A 397 10.16 8.58 14.11
CA GLU A 397 9.51 9.74 13.51
C GLU A 397 8.56 9.37 12.34
N VAL A 398 8.98 8.47 11.45
CA VAL A 398 8.24 8.19 10.20
C VAL A 398 7.20 7.10 10.37
N ALA A 399 7.59 5.98 10.97
CA ALA A 399 6.76 4.80 11.17
C ALA A 399 6.98 4.17 12.56
N PRO A 400 6.76 4.92 13.65
CA PRO A 400 6.90 4.38 15.00
C PRO A 400 5.95 3.21 15.22
N LEU A 401 6.38 2.24 16.02
CA LEU A 401 5.49 1.17 16.47
C LEU A 401 4.37 1.78 17.31
N VAL A 402 3.16 1.28 17.07
CA VAL A 402 2.02 1.68 17.92
C VAL A 402 2.10 0.84 19.18
N ASP A 403 2.39 1.47 20.31
CA ASP A 403 2.35 0.79 21.60
C ASP A 403 0.94 0.21 21.80
N ALA A 404 0.85 -1.10 21.98
CA ALA A 404 -0.42 -1.77 22.31
C ALA A 404 -1.03 -1.21 23.60
N ASP A 405 -0.20 -0.63 24.48
CA ASP A 405 -0.58 0.06 25.71
C ASP A 405 -0.96 1.54 25.52
N GLY A 406 -0.93 2.05 24.30
CA GLY A 406 -1.22 3.45 23.98
C GLY A 406 -2.68 3.86 24.19
N CYS A 407 -2.96 5.18 24.11
CA CYS A 407 -4.29 5.77 24.31
C CYS A 407 -5.43 5.08 23.53
N THR A 408 -5.14 4.51 22.37
CA THR A 408 -6.13 3.83 21.51
C THR A 408 -6.54 2.47 22.08
N ALA A 409 -5.59 1.69 22.62
CA ALA A 409 -5.90 0.42 23.29
C ALA A 409 -6.74 0.66 24.55
N ARG A 410 -6.38 1.65 25.36
CA ARG A 410 -7.18 2.06 26.53
C ARG A 410 -8.56 2.61 26.16
N LEU A 411 -8.69 3.25 24.99
CA LEU A 411 -9.97 3.70 24.48
C LEU A 411 -10.84 2.50 24.04
N LEU A 412 -10.26 1.54 23.34
CA LEU A 412 -10.93 0.29 22.93
C LEU A 412 -11.38 -0.52 24.14
N GLU A 413 -10.51 -0.76 25.13
CA GLU A 413 -10.89 -1.42 26.39
C GLU A 413 -12.04 -0.70 27.11
N ARG A 414 -12.03 0.64 27.12
CA ARG A 414 -13.15 1.42 27.71
C ARG A 414 -14.44 1.31 26.91
N VAL A 415 -14.36 1.25 25.59
CA VAL A 415 -15.53 1.04 24.71
C VAL A 415 -16.07 -0.37 24.87
N GLU A 416 -15.22 -1.39 24.89
CA GLU A 416 -15.61 -2.78 25.13
C GLU A 416 -16.22 -2.96 26.53
N ALA A 417 -15.64 -2.37 27.56
CA ALA A 417 -16.18 -2.37 28.90
C ALA A 417 -17.53 -1.63 29.00
N ALA A 418 -17.72 -0.55 28.24
CA ALA A 418 -18.97 0.19 28.19
C ALA A 418 -20.08 -0.60 27.46
N VAL A 419 -19.74 -1.29 26.38
CA VAL A 419 -20.65 -2.18 25.63
C VAL A 419 -21.06 -3.37 26.51
N ALA A 420 -20.12 -4.05 27.16
CA ALA A 420 -20.41 -5.15 28.07
C ALA A 420 -21.30 -4.73 29.27
N GLN A 421 -21.16 -3.50 29.78
CA GLN A 421 -22.03 -2.94 30.82
C GLN A 421 -23.40 -2.50 30.30
N GLY A 422 -23.52 -2.17 29.01
CA GLY A 422 -24.77 -1.85 28.35
C GLY A 422 -25.67 -3.09 28.16
N GLU A 423 -25.09 -4.21 27.79
CA GLU A 423 -25.80 -5.48 27.64
C GLU A 423 -26.31 -6.07 28.97
N SER A 424 -25.65 -5.80 30.09
CA SER A 424 -26.08 -6.24 31.43
C SER A 424 -27.23 -5.41 32.04
N ARG A 425 -27.64 -4.30 31.41
CA ARG A 425 -28.76 -3.43 31.85
C ARG A 425 -30.06 -3.64 31.10
N THR A 426 -30.07 -4.49 30.07
CA THR A 426 -31.24 -4.79 29.22
C THR A 426 -31.71 -6.25 29.36
N GLY A 427 -31.24 -6.99 30.37
CA GLY A 427 -31.66 -8.35 30.75
C GLY A 427 -32.60 -8.36 31.96
#